data_feae3442f162158429bfe398b152213b
#
_entry.id   feae3442f162158429bfe398b152213b
#
_cell.length_a   1.000
_cell.length_b   1.000
_cell.length_c   1.000
_cell.angle_alpha   90.00
_cell.angle_beta   90.00
_cell.angle_gamma   90.00
#
_symmetry.space_group_name_H-M   'P 1'
#
loop_
_entity.id
_entity.type
_entity.pdbx_description
1 polymer ?
#
loop_
_entity_poly.entity_id
_entity_poly.type
_entity_poly.pdbx_seq_one_letter_code
_entity_poly.pdbx_strand_id
1 'polypeptide(L)'
;HVHWYEGAGGVVSCIFCSSQEQVAAILLVLLFLAMVYSWRRKKSGSLWIYGYAVIDVISLFTILRCPGNGIRSMQEVEGRMPEFAYFSVWEKIYMGAANIERIFVAQVNSIFLIVSAVLAVLVGLKTKNLIKTLLSSVPVFCILGYALIRTGHPWYEKIFIIPKQTAEWNFKDPANWFPVIFLIVTVAGMSYALFCLMREKLETYFYTIAILGVGLASGIVMGFSPTIYASADRPYIYLYFILMAVCLFCIRQMRGQIRKEVPVLVLNMSAVILGLFCMVNIAETLWMCHIM
;
A
#
# COMPACT_ATOMS: atom_id res chain seq x y z
N HIS A 1 -28.97 5.23 -11.16
CA HIS A 1 -29.70 4.15 -10.47
C HIS A 1 -28.83 2.92 -10.47
N VAL A 2 -28.53 2.38 -9.28
CA VAL A 2 -27.88 1.07 -9.11
C VAL A 2 -28.98 0.04 -9.30
N HIS A 3 -28.80 -0.90 -10.21
CA HIS A 3 -29.74 -2.00 -10.39
C HIS A 3 -29.73 -2.90 -9.13
N TRP A 4 -30.88 -3.48 -8.80
CA TRP A 4 -31.01 -4.30 -7.58
C TRP A 4 -30.02 -5.48 -7.53
N TYR A 5 -29.72 -6.09 -8.70
CA TYR A 5 -28.76 -7.19 -8.79
C TYR A 5 -27.31 -6.74 -8.55
N GLU A 6 -26.95 -5.49 -8.89
CA GLU A 6 -25.64 -4.90 -8.56
C GLU A 6 -25.54 -4.69 -7.05
N GLY A 7 -26.62 -4.21 -6.42
CA GLY A 7 -26.70 -4.08 -4.98
C GLY A 7 -26.61 -5.43 -4.26
N ALA A 8 -27.33 -6.45 -4.73
CA ALA A 8 -27.27 -7.80 -4.17
C ALA A 8 -25.87 -8.43 -4.33
N GLY A 9 -25.27 -8.28 -5.51
CA GLY A 9 -23.89 -8.72 -5.74
C GLY A 9 -22.89 -8.02 -4.82
N GLY A 10 -23.10 -6.73 -4.56
CA GLY A 10 -22.31 -5.95 -3.61
C GLY A 10 -22.43 -6.47 -2.16
N VAL A 11 -23.64 -6.88 -1.73
CA VAL A 11 -23.88 -7.49 -0.41
C VAL A 11 -23.07 -8.79 -0.26
N VAL A 12 -23.18 -9.69 -1.24
CA VAL A 12 -22.43 -10.96 -1.21
C VAL A 12 -20.92 -10.71 -1.17
N SER A 13 -20.44 -9.79 -2.02
CA SER A 13 -19.03 -9.41 -2.04
C SER A 13 -18.58 -8.78 -0.72
N CYS A 14 -19.41 -7.93 -0.12
CA CYS A 14 -19.13 -7.30 1.17
C CYS A 14 -19.00 -8.35 2.27
N ILE A 15 -19.93 -9.30 2.39
CA ILE A 15 -19.89 -10.39 3.37
C ILE A 15 -18.61 -11.23 3.20
N PHE A 16 -18.27 -11.55 1.95
CA PHE A 16 -17.05 -12.32 1.67
C PHE A 16 -15.79 -11.56 2.03
N CYS A 17 -15.69 -10.29 1.61
CA CYS A 17 -14.55 -9.44 1.90
C CYS A 17 -14.40 -9.17 3.40
N SER A 18 -15.50 -8.95 4.11
CA SER A 18 -15.50 -8.69 5.56
C SER A 18 -15.22 -9.94 6.41
N SER A 19 -15.01 -11.10 5.81
CA SER A 19 -14.63 -12.32 6.54
C SER A 19 -13.21 -12.29 7.09
N GLN A 20 -12.38 -11.36 6.60
CA GLN A 20 -11.01 -11.16 7.04
C GLN A 20 -10.86 -9.80 7.74
N GLU A 21 -10.30 -9.80 8.94
CA GLU A 21 -10.19 -8.62 9.83
C GLU A 21 -9.56 -7.40 9.16
N GLN A 22 -8.42 -7.60 8.47
CA GLN A 22 -7.72 -6.51 7.79
C GLN A 22 -8.55 -5.93 6.63
N VAL A 23 -9.25 -6.80 5.88
CA VAL A 23 -10.08 -6.36 4.75
C VAL A 23 -11.30 -5.61 5.25
N ALA A 24 -11.96 -6.09 6.29
CA ALA A 24 -13.09 -5.42 6.92
C ALA A 24 -12.70 -4.01 7.38
N ALA A 25 -11.55 -3.86 8.07
CA ALA A 25 -11.08 -2.56 8.50
C ALA A 25 -10.83 -1.59 7.33
N ILE A 26 -10.20 -2.05 6.25
CA ILE A 26 -9.96 -1.26 5.04
C ILE A 26 -11.29 -0.86 4.38
N LEU A 27 -12.18 -1.82 4.20
CA LEU A 27 -13.48 -1.63 3.55
C LEU A 27 -14.33 -0.62 4.32
N LEU A 28 -14.35 -0.71 5.66
CA LEU A 28 -15.06 0.23 6.51
C LEU A 28 -14.59 1.67 6.29
N VAL A 29 -13.28 1.89 6.25
CA VAL A 29 -12.73 3.24 6.00
C VAL A 29 -13.04 3.72 4.59
N LEU A 30 -12.94 2.85 3.58
CA LEU A 30 -13.29 3.21 2.20
C LEU A 30 -14.78 3.53 2.05
N LEU A 31 -15.68 2.77 2.70
CA LEU A 31 -17.11 3.06 2.73
C LEU A 31 -17.40 4.39 3.44
N PHE A 32 -16.72 4.68 4.54
CA PHE A 32 -16.81 5.97 5.22
C PHE A 32 -16.40 7.12 4.29
N LEU A 33 -15.26 7.01 3.59
CA LEU A 33 -14.83 8.01 2.62
C LEU A 33 -15.85 8.19 1.48
N ALA A 34 -16.46 7.09 1.01
CA ALA A 34 -17.51 7.14 -0.01
C ALA A 34 -18.77 7.83 0.49
N MET A 35 -19.17 7.61 1.75
CA MET A 35 -20.28 8.31 2.40
C MET A 35 -20.03 9.82 2.50
N VAL A 36 -18.84 10.21 2.99
CA VAL A 36 -18.43 11.62 3.09
C VAL A 36 -18.40 12.29 1.71
N TYR A 37 -17.89 11.60 0.69
CA TYR A 37 -17.89 12.10 -0.68
C TYR A 37 -19.31 12.31 -1.22
N SER A 38 -20.20 11.33 -1.04
CA SER A 38 -21.58 11.40 -1.48
C SER A 38 -22.34 12.53 -0.79
N TRP A 39 -22.14 12.70 0.51
CA TRP A 39 -22.72 13.77 1.30
C TRP A 39 -22.28 15.15 0.83
N ARG A 40 -20.97 15.35 0.63
CA ARG A 40 -20.44 16.64 0.13
C ARG A 40 -20.97 17.01 -1.25
N ARG A 41 -21.14 16.02 -2.11
CA ARG A 41 -21.65 16.23 -3.48
C ARG A 41 -23.16 16.38 -3.53
N LYS A 42 -23.86 16.36 -2.41
CA LYS A 42 -25.34 16.36 -2.33
C LYS A 42 -25.98 15.33 -3.28
N LYS A 43 -25.24 14.29 -3.62
CA LYS A 43 -25.78 13.14 -4.33
C LYS A 43 -26.47 12.29 -3.28
N SER A 44 -27.75 11.93 -3.54
CA SER A 44 -28.41 10.89 -2.75
C SER A 44 -27.51 9.66 -2.78
N GLY A 45 -26.78 9.45 -1.69
CA GLY A 45 -25.91 8.28 -1.55
C GLY A 45 -26.76 7.05 -1.79
N SER A 46 -26.25 6.12 -2.58
CA SER A 46 -26.97 4.86 -2.75
C SER A 46 -27.22 4.27 -1.36
N LEU A 47 -28.44 3.93 -1.05
CA LEU A 47 -28.81 3.27 0.22
C LEU A 47 -27.91 2.03 0.48
N TRP A 48 -27.43 1.44 -0.58
CA TRP A 48 -26.52 0.31 -0.57
C TRP A 48 -25.20 0.58 0.16
N ILE A 49 -24.63 1.79 0.07
CA ILE A 49 -23.37 2.13 0.76
C ILE A 49 -23.56 2.03 2.28
N TYR A 50 -24.70 2.50 2.79
CA TYR A 50 -25.01 2.38 4.21
C TYR A 50 -25.26 0.93 4.62
N GLY A 51 -25.94 0.15 3.76
CA GLY A 51 -26.15 -1.28 3.97
C GLY A 51 -24.84 -2.04 4.05
N TYR A 52 -23.89 -1.78 3.14
CA TYR A 52 -22.55 -2.39 3.16
C TYR A 52 -21.78 -2.02 4.43
N ALA A 53 -21.84 -0.77 4.86
CA ALA A 53 -21.18 -0.33 6.09
C ALA A 53 -21.73 -1.04 7.34
N VAL A 54 -23.04 -1.23 7.42
CA VAL A 54 -23.67 -1.99 8.52
C VAL A 54 -23.23 -3.45 8.52
N ILE A 55 -23.23 -4.10 7.36
CA ILE A 55 -22.78 -5.49 7.21
C ILE A 55 -21.32 -5.61 7.66
N ASP A 56 -20.47 -4.69 7.22
CA ASP A 56 -19.04 -4.70 7.51
C ASP A 56 -18.74 -4.48 9.01
N VAL A 57 -19.46 -3.54 9.64
CA VAL A 57 -19.38 -3.32 11.11
C VAL A 57 -19.77 -4.58 11.88
N ILE A 58 -20.89 -5.24 11.50
CA ILE A 58 -21.33 -6.48 12.13
C ILE A 58 -20.28 -7.57 11.97
N SER A 59 -19.73 -7.73 10.76
CA SER A 59 -18.69 -8.72 10.47
C SER A 59 -17.43 -8.46 11.30
N LEU A 60 -16.94 -7.23 11.33
CA LEU A 60 -15.76 -6.85 12.11
C LEU A 60 -15.96 -7.11 13.60
N PHE A 61 -17.14 -6.75 14.14
CA PHE A 61 -17.46 -7.00 15.54
C PHE A 61 -17.50 -8.51 15.86
N THR A 62 -18.04 -9.32 14.93
CA THR A 62 -18.09 -10.77 15.09
C THR A 62 -16.69 -11.38 15.08
N ILE A 63 -15.82 -10.93 14.18
CA ILE A 63 -14.41 -11.38 14.10
C ILE A 63 -13.66 -11.03 15.39
N LEU A 64 -13.76 -9.78 15.85
CA LEU A 64 -13.06 -9.31 17.05
C LEU A 64 -13.51 -10.02 18.33
N ARG A 65 -14.76 -10.47 18.38
CA ARG A 65 -15.30 -11.25 19.53
C ARG A 65 -15.10 -12.76 19.42
N CYS A 66 -14.55 -13.25 18.31
CA CYS A 66 -14.32 -14.67 18.13
C CYS A 66 -13.27 -15.19 19.14
N PRO A 67 -13.60 -16.13 20.05
CA PRO A 67 -12.65 -16.63 21.04
C PRO A 67 -11.42 -17.29 20.44
N GLY A 68 -11.56 -17.89 19.26
CA GLY A 68 -10.47 -18.54 18.51
C GLY A 68 -9.35 -17.56 18.13
N ASN A 69 -9.67 -16.28 17.87
CA ASN A 69 -8.67 -15.28 17.55
C ASN A 69 -7.75 -14.97 18.74
N GLY A 70 -8.30 -14.95 19.97
CA GLY A 70 -7.50 -14.76 21.18
C GLY A 70 -6.53 -15.92 21.42
N ILE A 71 -6.99 -17.16 21.29
CA ILE A 71 -6.16 -18.37 21.46
C ILE A 71 -5.05 -18.38 20.40
N ARG A 72 -5.40 -18.14 19.13
CA ARG A 72 -4.44 -18.06 18.05
C ARG A 72 -3.38 -16.99 18.29
N SER A 73 -3.79 -15.80 18.72
CA SER A 73 -2.86 -14.70 19.00
C SER A 73 -1.85 -15.08 20.10
N MET A 74 -2.29 -15.76 21.16
CA MET A 74 -1.40 -16.24 22.22
C MET A 74 -0.38 -17.26 21.67
N GLN A 75 -0.83 -18.24 20.90
CA GLN A 75 0.03 -19.26 20.29
C GLN A 75 1.06 -18.64 19.33
N GLU A 76 0.65 -17.63 18.57
CA GLU A 76 1.53 -16.92 17.63
C GLU A 76 2.57 -16.07 18.39
N VAL A 77 2.21 -15.45 19.51
CA VAL A 77 3.16 -14.73 20.37
C VAL A 77 4.18 -15.71 20.95
N GLU A 78 3.74 -16.79 21.57
CA GLU A 78 4.63 -17.78 22.19
C GLU A 78 5.56 -18.45 21.18
N GLY A 79 5.03 -18.80 20.00
CA GLY A 79 5.79 -19.57 18.99
C GLY A 79 6.67 -18.74 18.05
N ARG A 80 6.37 -17.44 17.87
CA ARG A 80 7.05 -16.62 16.84
C ARG A 80 7.77 -15.40 17.37
N MET A 81 7.22 -14.73 18.37
CA MET A 81 7.77 -13.48 18.91
C MET A 81 7.33 -13.29 20.36
N PRO A 82 7.95 -14.00 21.31
CA PRO A 82 7.59 -13.90 22.74
C PRO A 82 7.67 -12.47 23.30
N GLU A 83 8.61 -11.67 22.79
CA GLU A 83 8.82 -10.29 23.22
C GLU A 83 7.69 -9.34 22.79
N PHE A 84 6.85 -9.75 21.84
CA PHE A 84 5.76 -8.93 21.29
C PHE A 84 4.78 -8.41 22.35
N ALA A 85 4.60 -9.18 23.44
CA ALA A 85 3.74 -8.79 24.57
C ALA A 85 4.24 -7.52 25.29
N TYR A 86 5.55 -7.26 25.24
CA TYR A 86 6.19 -6.14 25.94
C TYR A 86 6.31 -4.89 25.09
N PHE A 87 5.99 -4.97 23.77
CA PHE A 87 6.09 -3.81 22.89
C PHE A 87 5.03 -2.78 23.15
N SER A 88 5.48 -1.53 23.25
CA SER A 88 4.60 -0.37 23.26
C SER A 88 3.86 -0.21 21.94
N VAL A 89 2.78 0.56 21.96
CA VAL A 89 2.03 0.91 20.74
C VAL A 89 2.93 1.59 19.69
N TRP A 90 3.86 2.43 20.13
CA TRP A 90 4.78 3.14 19.22
C TRP A 90 5.77 2.20 18.55
N GLU A 91 6.29 1.22 19.26
CA GLU A 91 7.14 0.18 18.69
C GLU A 91 6.40 -0.65 17.65
N LYS A 92 5.16 -1.01 17.89
CA LYS A 92 4.29 -1.71 16.94
C LYS A 92 4.02 -0.88 15.68
N ILE A 93 3.71 0.41 15.83
CA ILE A 93 3.54 1.33 14.70
C ILE A 93 4.83 1.42 13.87
N TYR A 94 5.95 1.57 14.53
CA TYR A 94 7.24 1.62 13.86
C TYR A 94 7.54 0.31 13.13
N MET A 95 7.34 -0.84 13.76
CA MET A 95 7.54 -2.16 13.12
C MET A 95 6.73 -2.27 11.83
N GLY A 96 5.47 -1.82 11.85
CA GLY A 96 4.62 -1.77 10.68
C GLY A 96 5.17 -0.85 9.59
N ALA A 97 5.57 0.37 9.96
CA ALA A 97 6.13 1.35 9.02
C ALA A 97 7.48 0.87 8.42
N ALA A 98 8.38 0.37 9.26
CA ALA A 98 9.67 -0.15 8.82
C ALA A 98 9.51 -1.39 7.91
N ASN A 99 8.50 -2.23 8.16
CA ASN A 99 8.23 -3.38 7.32
C ASN A 99 7.63 -3.00 5.95
N ILE A 100 6.82 -1.95 5.89
CA ILE A 100 6.38 -1.36 4.60
C ILE A 100 7.60 -0.88 3.82
N GLU A 101 8.48 -0.13 4.46
CA GLU A 101 9.70 0.36 3.82
C GLU A 101 10.53 -0.80 3.30
N ARG A 102 10.77 -1.82 4.11
CA ARG A 102 11.50 -3.02 3.73
C ARG A 102 10.94 -3.67 2.47
N ILE A 103 9.62 -3.88 2.41
CA ILE A 103 8.96 -4.58 1.31
C ILE A 103 8.89 -3.72 0.06
N PHE A 104 8.59 -2.44 0.18
CA PHE A 104 8.31 -1.57 -0.97
C PHE A 104 9.55 -0.85 -1.50
N VAL A 105 10.50 -0.53 -0.64
CA VAL A 105 11.70 0.22 -1.02
C VAL A 105 12.94 -0.67 -0.99
N ALA A 106 13.28 -1.27 0.16
CA ALA A 106 14.52 -2.02 0.34
C ALA A 106 14.58 -3.30 -0.50
N GLN A 107 13.48 -4.01 -0.68
CA GLN A 107 13.40 -5.21 -1.53
C GLN A 107 13.17 -4.91 -3.03
N VAL A 108 13.22 -3.63 -3.42
CA VAL A 108 13.02 -3.21 -4.81
C VAL A 108 11.71 -3.71 -5.40
N ASN A 109 10.61 -3.35 -4.74
CA ASN A 109 9.29 -3.78 -5.18
C ASN A 109 8.95 -3.22 -6.57
N SER A 110 8.76 -4.10 -7.54
CA SER A 110 8.53 -3.73 -8.94
C SER A 110 7.23 -3.00 -9.17
N ILE A 111 6.14 -3.36 -8.48
CA ILE A 111 4.85 -2.67 -8.63
C ILE A 111 5.00 -1.24 -8.13
N PHE A 112 5.63 -1.05 -6.99
CA PHE A 112 5.85 0.27 -6.43
C PHE A 112 6.79 1.12 -7.28
N LEU A 113 7.85 0.52 -7.82
CA LEU A 113 8.77 1.18 -8.75
C LEU A 113 8.05 1.63 -10.03
N ILE A 114 7.26 0.74 -10.64
CA ILE A 114 6.50 1.05 -11.87
C ILE A 114 5.48 2.16 -11.61
N VAL A 115 4.68 2.06 -10.55
CA VAL A 115 3.71 3.09 -10.19
C VAL A 115 4.40 4.44 -9.99
N SER A 116 5.50 4.48 -9.25
CA SER A 116 6.27 5.69 -8.99
C SER A 116 6.85 6.28 -10.29
N ALA A 117 7.41 5.44 -11.15
CA ALA A 117 7.94 5.86 -12.43
C ALA A 117 6.85 6.41 -13.36
N VAL A 118 5.70 5.72 -13.45
CA VAL A 118 4.55 6.19 -14.25
C VAL A 118 4.06 7.54 -13.75
N LEU A 119 3.89 7.73 -12.44
CA LEU A 119 3.47 9.00 -11.88
C LEU A 119 4.46 10.13 -12.21
N ALA A 120 5.77 9.88 -12.10
CA ALA A 120 6.80 10.85 -12.45
C ALA A 120 6.76 11.23 -13.94
N VAL A 121 6.61 10.26 -14.84
CA VAL A 121 6.45 10.49 -16.27
C VAL A 121 5.20 11.32 -16.57
N LEU A 122 4.05 10.99 -15.95
CA LEU A 122 2.81 11.75 -16.12
C LEU A 122 2.97 13.21 -15.66
N VAL A 123 3.70 13.46 -14.57
CA VAL A 123 4.02 14.82 -14.11
C VAL A 123 4.89 15.55 -15.14
N GLY A 124 5.91 14.89 -15.67
CA GLY A 124 6.77 15.46 -16.72
C GLY A 124 5.98 15.84 -17.97
N LEU A 125 5.10 14.97 -18.44
CA LEU A 125 4.23 15.22 -19.60
C LEU A 125 3.24 16.35 -19.36
N LYS A 126 2.65 16.42 -18.16
CA LYS A 126 1.67 17.47 -17.81
C LYS A 126 2.33 18.83 -17.60
N THR A 127 3.41 18.86 -16.84
CA THR A 127 3.98 20.14 -16.36
C THR A 127 5.08 20.69 -17.25
N LYS A 128 5.72 19.83 -18.05
CA LYS A 128 6.91 20.16 -18.86
C LYS A 128 8.01 20.87 -18.05
N ASN A 129 8.08 20.59 -16.74
CA ASN A 129 9.00 21.20 -15.81
C ASN A 129 9.92 20.14 -15.18
N LEU A 130 11.23 20.26 -15.46
CA LEU A 130 12.22 19.30 -15.00
C LEU A 130 12.26 19.17 -13.46
N ILE A 131 12.19 20.28 -12.74
CA ILE A 131 12.27 20.28 -11.28
C ILE A 131 11.08 19.51 -10.68
N LYS A 132 9.86 19.74 -11.20
CA LYS A 132 8.67 19.00 -10.73
C LYS A 132 8.77 17.52 -11.04
N THR A 133 9.30 17.18 -12.21
CA THR A 133 9.54 15.78 -12.61
C THR A 133 10.56 15.11 -11.69
N LEU A 134 11.68 15.77 -11.41
CA LEU A 134 12.71 15.25 -10.50
C LEU A 134 12.18 15.05 -9.10
N LEU A 135 11.43 16.01 -8.53
CA LEU A 135 10.80 15.87 -7.21
C LEU A 135 9.78 14.72 -7.18
N SER A 136 9.03 14.54 -8.27
CA SER A 136 8.08 13.41 -8.39
C SER A 136 8.79 12.06 -8.59
N SER A 137 10.06 12.05 -9.02
CA SER A 137 10.88 10.85 -9.20
C SER A 137 11.61 10.43 -7.93
N VAL A 138 11.50 11.17 -6.83
CA VAL A 138 12.16 10.84 -5.55
C VAL A 138 11.89 9.40 -5.11
N PRO A 139 10.66 8.85 -5.18
CA PRO A 139 10.42 7.45 -4.84
C PRO A 139 11.24 6.47 -5.70
N VAL A 140 11.37 6.74 -7.00
CA VAL A 140 12.18 5.92 -7.91
C VAL A 140 13.65 5.96 -7.51
N PHE A 141 14.17 7.15 -7.21
CA PHE A 141 15.57 7.30 -6.77
C PHE A 141 15.83 6.64 -5.42
N CYS A 142 14.87 6.67 -4.49
CA CYS A 142 14.97 5.94 -3.23
C CYS A 142 15.10 4.43 -3.48
N ILE A 143 14.20 3.85 -4.29
CA ILE A 143 14.20 2.41 -4.59
C ILE A 143 15.50 1.99 -5.31
N LEU A 144 15.89 2.72 -6.35
CA LEU A 144 17.10 2.41 -7.11
C LEU A 144 18.37 2.66 -6.29
N GLY A 145 18.40 3.71 -5.48
CA GLY A 145 19.50 3.99 -4.55
C GLY A 145 19.71 2.84 -3.56
N TYR A 146 18.63 2.31 -3.00
CA TYR A 146 18.66 1.13 -2.16
C TYR A 146 19.20 -0.10 -2.90
N ALA A 147 18.74 -0.34 -4.12
CA ALA A 147 19.23 -1.44 -4.95
C ALA A 147 20.75 -1.36 -5.16
N LEU A 148 21.26 -0.15 -5.44
CA LEU A 148 22.69 0.08 -5.65
C LEU A 148 23.50 -0.12 -4.36
N ILE A 149 23.02 0.37 -3.22
CA ILE A 149 23.68 0.21 -1.93
C ILE A 149 23.71 -1.27 -1.52
N ARG A 150 22.64 -2.00 -1.77
CA ARG A 150 22.54 -3.43 -1.45
C ARG A 150 23.57 -4.28 -2.19
N THR A 151 23.91 -3.94 -3.43
CA THR A 151 24.82 -4.72 -4.27
C THR A 151 26.30 -4.52 -3.92
N GLY A 152 26.65 -3.48 -3.15
CA GLY A 152 28.07 -3.08 -3.03
C GLY A 152 28.64 -2.89 -1.63
N HIS A 153 27.86 -2.93 -0.53
CA HIS A 153 28.41 -2.47 0.74
C HIS A 153 27.95 -3.25 1.99
N PRO A 154 28.89 -3.64 2.88
CA PRO A 154 28.59 -4.24 4.19
C PRO A 154 27.83 -3.31 5.14
N TRP A 155 27.72 -2.03 4.83
CA TRP A 155 26.90 -1.05 5.54
C TRP A 155 25.39 -1.32 5.44
N TYR A 156 24.97 -2.01 4.40
CA TYR A 156 23.56 -2.35 4.19
C TYR A 156 22.97 -3.09 5.39
N GLU A 157 23.67 -4.11 5.89
CA GLU A 157 23.19 -4.88 7.04
C GLU A 157 23.10 -4.04 8.32
N LYS A 158 23.99 -3.06 8.52
CA LYS A 158 24.00 -2.20 9.70
C LYS A 158 22.95 -1.10 9.67
N ILE A 159 22.65 -0.56 8.50
CA ILE A 159 21.71 0.56 8.35
C ILE A 159 20.27 0.06 8.20
N PHE A 160 20.08 -1.13 7.63
CA PHE A 160 18.79 -1.68 7.26
C PHE A 160 18.42 -2.97 7.99
N ILE A 161 19.11 -3.26 9.10
CA ILE A 161 18.66 -4.30 10.01
C ILE A 161 17.34 -3.82 10.60
N ILE A 162 16.24 -4.39 10.10
CA ILE A 162 15.02 -4.44 10.88
C ILE A 162 15.34 -5.37 12.03
N PRO A 163 15.30 -4.91 13.27
CA PRO A 163 15.61 -5.75 14.40
C PRO A 163 14.74 -7.01 14.34
N LYS A 164 15.35 -8.14 14.01
CA LYS A 164 14.64 -9.42 14.08
C LYS A 164 14.29 -9.76 15.53
N GLN A 165 14.95 -9.13 16.47
CA GLN A 165 14.81 -9.30 17.89
C GLN A 165 14.91 -7.93 18.54
N THR A 166 13.88 -7.53 19.14
CA THR A 166 13.54 -6.23 19.67
C THR A 166 14.18 -5.87 21.00
N ALA A 167 14.94 -6.75 21.61
CA ALA A 167 15.73 -6.45 22.82
C ALA A 167 16.75 -5.30 22.61
N GLU A 168 17.05 -4.97 21.36
CA GLU A 168 18.01 -3.92 20.98
C GLU A 168 17.36 -2.62 20.49
N TRP A 169 16.03 -2.50 20.62
CA TRP A 169 15.32 -1.34 20.12
C TRP A 169 15.62 -0.10 20.95
N ASN A 170 16.42 0.77 20.39
CA ASN A 170 16.76 2.04 21.02
C ASN A 170 16.33 3.19 20.13
N PHE A 171 15.25 3.89 20.49
CA PHE A 171 14.81 5.13 19.82
C PHE A 171 15.89 6.22 19.78
N LYS A 172 16.92 6.10 20.61
CA LYS A 172 18.06 7.02 20.63
C LYS A 172 19.09 6.73 19.55
N ASP A 173 19.04 5.54 18.94
CA ASP A 173 19.92 5.20 17.83
C ASP A 173 19.37 5.78 16.52
N PRO A 174 20.11 6.72 15.89
CA PRO A 174 19.71 7.32 14.61
C PRO A 174 19.47 6.27 13.51
N ALA A 175 20.19 5.17 13.52
CA ALA A 175 20.08 4.10 12.52
C ALA A 175 18.66 3.52 12.45
N ASN A 176 17.97 3.45 13.58
CA ASN A 176 16.61 2.92 13.66
C ASN A 176 15.56 3.82 12.98
N TRP A 177 15.87 5.09 12.76
CA TRP A 177 14.95 6.03 12.11
C TRP A 177 15.06 6.03 10.58
N PHE A 178 16.14 5.49 10.00
CA PHE A 178 16.34 5.48 8.55
C PHE A 178 15.15 4.88 7.79
N PRO A 179 14.61 3.69 8.13
CA PRO A 179 13.49 3.11 7.38
C PRO A 179 12.26 4.02 7.38
N VAL A 180 11.94 4.63 8.52
CA VAL A 180 10.79 5.53 8.64
C VAL A 180 11.00 6.82 7.84
N ILE A 181 12.19 7.40 7.90
CA ILE A 181 12.54 8.61 7.13
C ILE A 181 12.44 8.31 5.63
N PHE A 182 12.99 7.19 5.17
CA PHE A 182 12.89 6.79 3.76
C PHE A 182 11.44 6.56 3.33
N LEU A 183 10.63 5.92 4.16
CA LEU A 183 9.20 5.76 3.89
C LEU A 183 8.50 7.13 3.78
N ILE A 184 8.76 8.04 4.72
CA ILE A 184 8.18 9.40 4.70
C ILE A 184 8.59 10.14 3.43
N VAL A 185 9.88 10.14 3.07
CA VAL A 185 10.39 10.80 1.86
C VAL A 185 9.74 10.21 0.59
N THR A 186 9.61 8.90 0.55
CA THR A 186 9.00 8.20 -0.58
C THR A 186 7.51 8.53 -0.71
N VAL A 187 6.77 8.49 0.40
CA VAL A 187 5.34 8.85 0.42
C VAL A 187 5.14 10.34 0.10
N ALA A 188 6.01 11.22 0.59
CA ALA A 188 5.97 12.64 0.26
C ALA A 188 6.21 12.90 -1.23
N GLY A 189 7.16 12.19 -1.85
CA GLY A 189 7.40 12.25 -3.30
C GLY A 189 6.20 11.79 -4.12
N MET A 190 5.54 10.69 -3.73
CA MET A 190 4.28 10.25 -4.35
C MET A 190 3.16 11.26 -4.17
N SER A 191 2.98 11.78 -2.96
CA SER A 191 1.96 12.79 -2.67
C SER A 191 2.18 14.07 -3.49
N TYR A 192 3.43 14.46 -3.67
CA TYR A 192 3.79 15.61 -4.52
C TYR A 192 3.48 15.33 -6.00
N ALA A 193 3.76 14.12 -6.50
CA ALA A 193 3.39 13.73 -7.86
C ALA A 193 1.87 13.81 -8.07
N LEU A 194 1.09 13.26 -7.15
CA LEU A 194 -0.37 13.32 -7.18
C LEU A 194 -0.88 14.76 -7.11
N PHE A 195 -0.27 15.62 -6.28
CA PHE A 195 -0.59 17.04 -6.23
C PHE A 195 -0.37 17.73 -7.59
N CYS A 196 0.78 17.51 -8.22
CA CYS A 196 1.05 18.06 -9.55
C CYS A 196 0.03 17.59 -10.60
N LEU A 197 -0.40 16.33 -10.54
CA LEU A 197 -1.38 15.77 -11.46
C LEU A 197 -2.81 16.27 -11.21
N MET A 198 -3.17 16.58 -9.95
CA MET A 198 -4.54 16.91 -9.55
C MET A 198 -4.71 18.34 -9.05
N ARG A 199 -3.73 19.23 -9.25
CA ARG A 199 -3.73 20.59 -8.74
C ARG A 199 -5.01 21.38 -9.07
N GLU A 200 -5.59 21.13 -10.24
CA GLU A 200 -6.83 21.79 -10.69
C GLU A 200 -8.10 21.24 -9.98
N LYS A 201 -7.99 20.08 -9.31
CA LYS A 201 -9.09 19.39 -8.65
C LYS A 201 -8.66 18.95 -7.25
N LEU A 202 -8.42 19.90 -6.35
CA LEU A 202 -7.91 19.63 -4.99
C LEU A 202 -8.77 18.62 -4.22
N GLU A 203 -10.09 18.63 -4.42
CA GLU A 203 -10.96 17.65 -3.79
C GLU A 203 -10.58 16.22 -4.21
N THR A 204 -10.34 16.00 -5.50
CA THR A 204 -9.91 14.69 -6.02
C THR A 204 -8.53 14.30 -5.47
N TYR A 205 -7.62 15.26 -5.34
CA TYR A 205 -6.32 15.04 -4.71
C TYR A 205 -6.49 14.52 -3.26
N PHE A 206 -7.28 15.21 -2.43
CA PHE A 206 -7.47 14.81 -1.04
C PHE A 206 -8.11 13.42 -0.90
N TYR A 207 -9.09 13.07 -1.74
CA TYR A 207 -9.65 11.71 -1.75
C TYR A 207 -8.62 10.66 -2.20
N THR A 208 -7.79 10.97 -3.20
CA THR A 208 -6.75 10.04 -3.66
C THR A 208 -5.69 9.82 -2.58
N ILE A 209 -5.27 10.88 -1.88
CA ILE A 209 -4.34 10.78 -0.75
C ILE A 209 -4.97 10.01 0.42
N ALA A 210 -6.25 10.23 0.71
CA ALA A 210 -6.94 9.49 1.76
C ALA A 210 -7.00 7.98 1.44
N ILE A 211 -7.29 7.60 0.20
CA ILE A 211 -7.29 6.20 -0.25
C ILE A 211 -5.88 5.60 -0.15
N LEU A 212 -4.84 6.32 -0.58
CA LEU A 212 -3.46 5.89 -0.42
C LEU A 212 -3.08 5.73 1.07
N GLY A 213 -3.52 6.68 1.91
CA GLY A 213 -3.35 6.63 3.36
C GLY A 213 -3.99 5.40 4.00
N VAL A 214 -5.18 4.99 3.53
CA VAL A 214 -5.83 3.73 3.98
C VAL A 214 -4.96 2.52 3.66
N GLY A 215 -4.39 2.46 2.45
CA GLY A 215 -3.47 1.39 2.07
C GLY A 215 -2.22 1.34 2.94
N LEU A 216 -1.59 2.48 3.20
CA LEU A 216 -0.43 2.57 4.09
C LEU A 216 -0.80 2.20 5.53
N ALA A 217 -1.93 2.70 6.03
CA ALA A 217 -2.40 2.38 7.37
C ALA A 217 -2.65 0.88 7.55
N SER A 218 -3.20 0.20 6.53
CA SER A 218 -3.39 -1.26 6.57
C SER A 218 -2.08 -2.02 6.72
N GLY A 219 -1.00 -1.54 6.09
CA GLY A 219 0.34 -2.10 6.26
C GLY A 219 0.93 -1.79 7.65
N ILE A 220 0.74 -0.58 8.16
CA ILE A 220 1.21 -0.19 9.51
C ILE A 220 0.52 -1.04 10.59
N VAL A 221 -0.78 -1.31 10.44
CA VAL A 221 -1.54 -2.16 11.37
C VAL A 221 -0.96 -3.57 11.49
N MET A 222 -0.24 -4.06 10.48
CA MET A 222 0.48 -5.34 10.58
C MET A 222 1.56 -5.35 11.67
N GLY A 223 2.05 -4.20 12.10
CA GLY A 223 2.92 -4.09 13.26
C GLY A 223 2.27 -4.51 14.58
N PHE A 224 0.95 -4.61 14.63
CA PHE A 224 0.20 -5.14 15.76
C PHE A 224 0.01 -6.66 15.71
N SER A 225 0.61 -7.33 14.74
CA SER A 225 0.59 -8.79 14.63
C SER A 225 1.97 -9.38 14.94
N PRO A 226 2.06 -10.40 15.79
CA PRO A 226 3.32 -11.09 16.07
C PRO A 226 3.85 -11.87 14.85
N THR A 227 3.03 -12.03 13.82
CA THR A 227 3.38 -12.72 12.58
C THR A 227 3.89 -11.80 11.47
N ILE A 228 4.12 -10.51 11.76
CA ILE A 228 4.48 -9.50 10.75
C ILE A 228 5.61 -9.93 9.81
N TYR A 229 6.64 -10.59 10.35
CA TYR A 229 7.78 -11.05 9.54
C TYR A 229 7.54 -12.43 8.91
N ALA A 230 6.70 -13.26 9.53
CA ALA A 230 6.39 -14.60 9.03
C ALA A 230 5.35 -14.59 7.90
N SER A 231 4.52 -13.55 7.84
CA SER A 231 3.47 -13.40 6.82
C SER A 231 4.00 -12.93 5.46
N ALA A 232 5.28 -12.55 5.38
CA ALA A 232 5.91 -12.02 4.16
C ALA A 232 5.08 -10.89 3.51
N ASP A 233 4.88 -10.94 2.18
CA ASP A 233 4.23 -9.87 1.42
C ASP A 233 2.70 -9.99 1.36
N ARG A 234 2.12 -11.10 1.80
CA ARG A 234 0.69 -11.40 1.68
C ARG A 234 -0.22 -10.29 2.28
N PRO A 235 0.06 -9.74 3.47
CA PRO A 235 -0.79 -8.71 4.06
C PRO A 235 -0.80 -7.39 3.30
N TYR A 236 0.20 -7.17 2.43
CA TYR A 236 0.37 -5.92 1.68
C TYR A 236 -0.32 -5.92 0.31
N ILE A 237 -1.01 -7.01 -0.07
CA ILE A 237 -1.72 -7.14 -1.33
C ILE A 237 -2.74 -6.00 -1.54
N TYR A 238 -3.36 -5.52 -0.47
CA TYR A 238 -4.33 -4.42 -0.53
C TYR A 238 -3.66 -3.09 -0.88
N LEU A 239 -2.46 -2.84 -0.36
CA LEU A 239 -1.69 -1.66 -0.73
C LEU A 239 -1.28 -1.73 -2.20
N TYR A 240 -0.93 -2.91 -2.73
CA TYR A 240 -0.67 -3.08 -4.16
C TYR A 240 -1.88 -2.73 -5.02
N PHE A 241 -3.07 -3.22 -4.67
CA PHE A 241 -4.30 -2.88 -5.40
C PHE A 241 -4.62 -1.39 -5.34
N ILE A 242 -4.42 -0.75 -4.20
CA ILE A 242 -4.63 0.69 -4.05
C ILE A 242 -3.63 1.48 -4.92
N LEU A 243 -2.36 1.12 -4.91
CA LEU A 243 -1.34 1.74 -5.74
C LEU A 243 -1.67 1.62 -7.24
N MET A 244 -2.05 0.43 -7.69
CA MET A 244 -2.47 0.20 -9.07
C MET A 244 -3.73 1.00 -9.43
N ALA A 245 -4.73 1.02 -8.56
CA ALA A 245 -5.97 1.78 -8.78
C ALA A 245 -5.71 3.29 -8.90
N VAL A 246 -4.86 3.84 -8.01
CA VAL A 246 -4.44 5.25 -8.06
C VAL A 246 -3.67 5.54 -9.36
N CYS A 247 -2.77 4.66 -9.77
CA CYS A 247 -2.02 4.81 -11.01
C CYS A 247 -2.94 4.83 -12.24
N LEU A 248 -3.84 3.85 -12.35
CA LEU A 248 -4.82 3.76 -13.44
C LEU A 248 -5.76 4.97 -13.47
N PHE A 249 -6.17 5.44 -12.29
CA PHE A 249 -6.98 6.65 -12.18
C PHE A 249 -6.24 7.89 -12.71
N CYS A 250 -4.95 8.06 -12.38
CA CYS A 250 -4.11 9.14 -12.91
C CYS A 250 -3.96 9.06 -14.43
N ILE A 251 -3.67 7.87 -14.96
CA ILE A 251 -3.58 7.64 -16.41
C ILE A 251 -4.90 8.02 -17.09
N ARG A 252 -6.04 7.58 -16.54
CA ARG A 252 -7.36 7.90 -17.07
C ARG A 252 -7.64 9.40 -17.10
N GLN A 253 -7.27 10.12 -16.03
CA GLN A 253 -7.43 11.58 -15.98
C GLN A 253 -6.60 12.31 -17.03
N MET A 254 -5.41 11.80 -17.31
CA MET A 254 -4.47 12.40 -18.26
C MET A 254 -4.76 12.05 -19.72
N ARG A 255 -5.62 11.05 -19.99
CA ARG A 255 -5.88 10.51 -21.34
C ARG A 255 -6.29 11.57 -22.38
N GLY A 256 -6.98 12.64 -21.95
CA GLY A 256 -7.39 13.73 -22.84
C GLY A 256 -6.29 14.79 -23.12
N GLN A 257 -5.24 14.83 -22.30
CA GLN A 257 -4.18 15.85 -22.37
C GLN A 257 -2.89 15.35 -23.05
N ILE A 258 -2.76 14.03 -23.18
CA ILE A 258 -1.57 13.39 -23.71
C ILE A 258 -1.79 13.13 -25.20
N ARG A 259 -0.83 13.53 -26.08
CA ARG A 259 -0.84 13.20 -27.50
C ARG A 259 -0.98 11.69 -27.69
N LYS A 260 -1.85 11.27 -28.61
CA LYS A 260 -2.29 9.87 -28.76
C LYS A 260 -1.16 8.83 -28.91
N GLU A 261 -0.01 9.24 -29.42
CA GLU A 261 1.07 8.32 -29.80
C GLU A 261 2.00 7.94 -28.64
N VAL A 262 2.33 8.89 -27.75
CA VAL A 262 3.28 8.66 -26.64
C VAL A 262 2.69 7.78 -25.54
N PRO A 263 1.42 7.96 -25.13
CA PRO A 263 0.87 7.14 -24.03
C PRO A 263 0.63 5.70 -24.42
N VAL A 264 0.27 5.43 -25.66
CA VAL A 264 0.06 4.05 -26.13
C VAL A 264 1.38 3.30 -26.15
N LEU A 265 2.46 3.93 -26.62
CA LEU A 265 3.79 3.32 -26.63
C LEU A 265 4.28 3.06 -25.19
N VAL A 266 4.20 4.06 -24.31
CA VAL A 266 4.62 3.93 -22.89
C VAL A 266 3.77 2.89 -22.17
N LEU A 267 2.45 2.88 -22.38
CA LEU A 267 1.55 1.90 -21.77
C LEU A 267 1.86 0.48 -22.26
N ASN A 268 2.08 0.31 -23.56
CA ASN A 268 2.42 -0.99 -24.15
C ASN A 268 3.79 -1.47 -23.67
N MET A 269 4.81 -0.60 -23.62
CA MET A 269 6.12 -0.96 -23.09
C MET A 269 6.05 -1.30 -21.60
N SER A 270 5.29 -0.55 -20.80
CA SER A 270 5.10 -0.83 -19.39
C SER A 270 4.36 -2.16 -19.18
N ALA A 271 3.34 -2.46 -20.00
CA ALA A 271 2.61 -3.73 -19.95
C ALA A 271 3.51 -4.92 -20.35
N VAL A 272 4.37 -4.76 -21.36
CA VAL A 272 5.34 -5.79 -21.76
C VAL A 272 6.37 -6.03 -20.67
N ILE A 273 6.94 -4.97 -20.09
CA ILE A 273 7.92 -5.07 -19.00
C ILE A 273 7.27 -5.73 -17.76
N LEU A 274 6.06 -5.33 -17.41
CA LEU A 274 5.30 -5.94 -16.31
C LEU A 274 5.01 -7.42 -16.59
N GLY A 275 4.59 -7.75 -17.80
CA GLY A 275 4.32 -9.12 -18.21
C GLY A 275 5.57 -10.00 -18.15
N LEU A 276 6.71 -9.52 -18.68
CA LEU A 276 7.99 -10.23 -18.59
C LEU A 276 8.43 -10.41 -17.13
N PHE A 277 8.28 -9.39 -16.31
CA PHE A 277 8.61 -9.47 -14.88
C PHE A 277 7.73 -10.47 -14.14
N CYS A 278 6.41 -10.48 -14.38
CA CYS A 278 5.51 -11.48 -13.83
C CYS A 278 5.89 -12.90 -14.26
N MET A 279 6.28 -13.09 -15.53
CA MET A 279 6.73 -14.39 -16.02
C MET A 279 8.02 -14.87 -15.33
N VAL A 280 8.99 -13.96 -15.12
CA VAL A 280 10.24 -14.29 -14.40
C VAL A 280 9.92 -14.69 -12.97
N ASN A 281 9.12 -13.92 -12.24
CA ASN A 281 8.73 -14.24 -10.86
C ASN A 281 7.96 -15.57 -10.76
N ILE A 282 7.08 -15.86 -11.71
CA ILE A 282 6.37 -17.14 -11.77
C ILE A 282 7.36 -18.28 -12.02
N ALA A 283 8.30 -18.10 -12.96
CA ALA A 283 9.32 -19.10 -13.26
C ALA A 283 10.24 -19.37 -12.06
N GLU A 284 10.69 -18.32 -11.36
CA GLU A 284 11.48 -18.44 -10.12
C GLU A 284 10.69 -19.16 -9.02
N THR A 285 9.42 -18.85 -8.84
CA THR A 285 8.56 -19.50 -7.84
C THR A 285 8.37 -20.98 -8.16
N LEU A 286 8.10 -21.33 -9.43
CA LEU A 286 7.97 -22.70 -9.87
C LEU A 286 9.28 -23.49 -9.75
N TRP A 287 10.42 -22.84 -10.05
CA TRP A 287 11.74 -23.44 -9.87
C TRP A 287 12.03 -23.74 -8.40
N MET A 288 11.74 -22.81 -7.49
CA MET A 288 11.90 -23.03 -6.05
C MET A 288 11.01 -24.15 -5.51
N CYS A 289 9.76 -24.24 -5.99
CA CYS A 289 8.86 -25.32 -5.62
C CYS A 289 9.27 -26.71 -6.18
N HIS A 290 10.10 -26.75 -7.22
CA HIS A 290 10.57 -28.01 -7.81
C HIS A 290 11.84 -28.56 -7.16
N ILE A 291 12.56 -27.68 -6.42
CA ILE A 291 13.80 -28.03 -5.69
C ILE A 291 13.51 -28.44 -4.23
N MET A 292 12.33 -28.09 -3.68
CA MET A 292 11.87 -28.57 -2.37
C MET A 292 11.11 -29.88 -2.51
#